data_434b5e3152153667e20bf52ae27cc0cc
#
_entry.id   434b5e3152153667e20bf52ae27cc0cc
#
_cell.length_a   1.000
_cell.length_b   1.000
_cell.length_c   1.000
_cell.angle_alpha   90.00
_cell.angle_beta   90.00
_cell.angle_gamma   90.00
#
_symmetry.space_group_name_H-M   'P 1'
#
loop_
_entity.id
_entity.type
_entity.pdbx_description
1 polymer ?
#
loop_
_entity_poly.entity_id
_entity_poly.type
_entity_poly.pdbx_seq_one_letter_code
_entity_poly.pdbx_strand_id
1 'polypeptide(L)'
;MLIRGRGPKETGLLFTKPSDVIVADLDGRNRDKKAGLKPPNEAVIHGEIYKARANTAAVVHAHPPSVVLCSMAGIELRPIFGGYDPSSMRLALRPIPVYPRTLTLNTVEQVHAMQAVMGDQDICILRGHGLITVGPSVEQATLTAIKLDTLAKMNLQAASLGKVPSIPDEDIAAFQSRLTRGNSSVDALWRYYSEWLVKG
;
A
#
# COMPACT_ATOMS: atom_id res chain seq x y z
N MET A 1 -4.64 3.75 17.77
CA MET A 1 -3.69 3.27 16.76
C MET A 1 -2.27 3.74 17.08
N LEU A 2 -1.27 2.94 16.69
CA LEU A 2 0.13 3.38 16.65
C LEU A 2 0.38 4.01 15.28
N ILE A 3 0.99 5.21 15.25
CA ILE A 3 1.27 5.91 14.01
C ILE A 3 2.56 6.73 14.17
N ARG A 4 3.32 6.89 13.06
CA ARG A 4 4.49 7.76 13.07
C ARG A 4 4.07 9.21 13.36
N GLY A 5 4.64 9.78 14.41
CA GLY A 5 4.47 11.19 14.72
C GLY A 5 5.31 12.09 13.81
N ARG A 6 4.85 13.32 13.61
CA ARG A 6 5.58 14.38 12.91
C ARG A 6 5.94 15.49 13.88
N GLY A 7 7.12 16.07 13.75
CA GLY A 7 7.59 17.10 14.64
C GLY A 7 8.71 17.95 14.03
N PRO A 8 9.17 18.99 14.74
CA PRO A 8 10.13 19.97 14.23
C PRO A 8 11.52 19.38 13.91
N LYS A 9 11.83 18.20 14.43
CA LYS A 9 13.08 17.45 14.18
C LYS A 9 12.88 16.26 13.24
N GLU A 10 11.87 16.31 12.40
CA GLU A 10 11.56 15.22 11.47
C GLU A 10 12.68 15.03 10.43
N THR A 11 13.16 13.80 10.31
CA THR A 11 14.28 13.42 9.41
C THR A 11 13.83 12.58 8.22
N GLY A 12 12.52 12.40 8.01
CA GLY A 12 11.95 11.54 6.97
C GLY A 12 11.76 10.09 7.42
N LEU A 13 11.07 9.31 6.57
CA LEU A 13 10.64 7.94 6.92
C LEU A 13 11.82 6.98 7.13
N LEU A 14 12.86 7.11 6.30
CA LEU A 14 14.03 6.21 6.36
C LEU A 14 14.72 6.22 7.74
N PHE A 15 14.68 7.36 8.42
CA PHE A 15 15.36 7.55 9.71
C PHE A 15 14.40 7.50 10.90
N THR A 16 13.19 6.99 10.70
CA THR A 16 12.19 6.82 11.77
C THR A 16 12.68 5.86 12.84
N LYS A 17 12.58 6.28 14.09
CA LYS A 17 12.95 5.48 15.27
C LYS A 17 11.68 5.04 16.01
N PRO A 18 11.73 4.00 16.84
CA PRO A 18 10.60 3.62 17.69
C PRO A 18 10.08 4.77 18.57
N SER A 19 10.97 5.69 18.97
CA SER A 19 10.61 6.90 19.72
C SER A 19 9.72 7.88 18.95
N ASP A 20 9.69 7.80 17.61
CA ASP A 20 8.91 8.69 16.76
C ASP A 20 7.48 8.15 16.55
N VAL A 21 7.20 6.92 17.00
CA VAL A 21 5.85 6.33 16.96
C VAL A 21 5.08 6.79 18.19
N ILE A 22 3.87 7.28 17.95
CA ILE A 22 2.95 7.78 18.98
C ILE A 22 1.65 6.98 19.01
N VAL A 23 0.95 7.07 20.11
CA VAL A 23 -0.43 6.58 20.23
C VAL A 23 -1.39 7.70 19.84
N ALA A 24 -2.23 7.44 18.85
CA ALA A 24 -3.35 8.32 18.49
C ALA A 24 -4.68 7.56 18.62
N ASP A 25 -5.77 8.27 18.88
CA ASP A 25 -7.11 7.69 18.71
C ASP A 25 -7.48 7.55 17.23
N LEU A 26 -8.63 6.97 16.95
CA LEU A 26 -9.08 6.76 15.56
C LEU A 26 -9.61 8.06 14.92
N ASP A 27 -9.77 9.13 15.68
CA ASP A 27 -10.07 10.47 15.17
C ASP A 27 -8.79 11.27 14.85
N GLY A 28 -7.62 10.64 14.96
CA GLY A 28 -6.33 11.27 14.69
C GLY A 28 -5.84 12.20 15.80
N ARG A 29 -6.40 12.14 17.03
CA ARG A 29 -5.91 12.96 18.14
C ARG A 29 -4.77 12.25 18.86
N ASN A 30 -3.68 12.97 19.11
CA ASN A 30 -2.56 12.44 19.88
C ASN A 30 -3.01 12.09 21.31
N ARG A 31 -2.79 10.85 21.72
CA ARG A 31 -3.02 10.33 23.08
C ARG A 31 -1.71 10.10 23.84
N ASP A 32 -0.59 10.30 23.18
CA ASP A 32 0.73 10.18 23.76
C ASP A 32 1.16 11.55 24.34
N LYS A 33 1.80 11.51 25.51
CA LYS A 33 2.34 12.72 26.15
C LYS A 33 3.71 13.14 25.59
N LYS A 34 4.20 12.51 24.52
CA LYS A 34 5.48 12.86 23.88
C LYS A 34 5.41 14.28 23.34
N ALA A 35 6.19 15.17 23.95
CA ALA A 35 6.21 16.59 23.60
C ALA A 35 6.66 16.80 22.16
N GLY A 36 5.94 17.65 21.42
CA GLY A 36 6.31 18.09 20.10
C GLY A 36 5.96 17.16 18.92
N LEU A 37 5.45 15.95 19.17
CA LEU A 37 4.99 15.07 18.12
C LEU A 37 3.48 15.18 17.90
N LYS A 38 3.05 15.20 16.64
CA LYS A 38 1.64 15.24 16.22
C LYS A 38 1.39 14.12 15.21
N PRO A 39 0.18 13.56 15.14
CA PRO A 39 -0.21 12.68 14.05
C PRO A 39 -0.05 13.39 12.69
N PRO A 40 0.23 12.65 11.60
CA PRO A 40 0.26 13.23 10.25
C PRO A 40 -1.13 13.75 9.85
N ASN A 41 -1.17 14.69 8.91
CA ASN A 41 -2.43 15.28 8.43
C ASN A 41 -3.40 14.21 7.87
N GLU A 42 -2.86 13.15 7.32
CA GLU A 42 -3.62 12.03 6.75
C GLU A 42 -3.86 10.88 7.75
N ALA A 43 -3.69 11.12 9.05
CA ALA A 43 -4.03 10.13 10.09
C ALA A 43 -5.50 9.70 10.03
N VAL A 44 -6.38 10.55 9.50
CA VAL A 44 -7.79 10.26 9.26
C VAL A 44 -7.99 9.06 8.33
N ILE A 45 -7.11 8.84 7.34
CA ILE A 45 -7.15 7.67 6.45
C ILE A 45 -7.07 6.39 7.29
N HIS A 46 -6.08 6.31 8.17
CA HIS A 46 -5.86 5.16 9.03
C HIS A 46 -7.03 4.94 9.98
N GLY A 47 -7.48 6.01 10.66
CA GLY A 47 -8.56 5.94 11.63
C GLY A 47 -9.88 5.47 11.03
N GLU A 48 -10.30 6.04 9.90
CA GLU A 48 -11.56 5.68 9.24
C GLU A 48 -11.51 4.26 8.65
N ILE A 49 -10.36 3.80 8.15
CA ILE A 49 -10.20 2.42 7.69
C ILE A 49 -10.32 1.46 8.87
N TYR A 50 -9.68 1.72 10.02
CA TYR A 50 -9.81 0.87 11.21
C TYR A 50 -11.25 0.83 11.75
N LYS A 51 -11.99 1.94 11.68
CA LYS A 51 -13.41 1.97 12.07
C LYS A 51 -14.29 1.11 11.15
N ALA A 52 -14.00 1.12 9.84
CA ALA A 52 -14.82 0.45 8.84
C ALA A 52 -14.49 -1.05 8.65
N ARG A 53 -13.29 -1.50 9.02
CA ARG A 53 -12.77 -2.84 8.68
C ARG A 53 -12.27 -3.58 9.92
N ALA A 54 -13.13 -4.39 10.51
CA ALA A 54 -12.85 -5.12 11.77
C ALA A 54 -11.61 -6.04 11.70
N ASN A 55 -11.30 -6.60 10.53
CA ASN A 55 -10.17 -7.52 10.34
C ASN A 55 -8.88 -6.81 9.89
N THR A 56 -8.85 -5.49 9.87
CA THR A 56 -7.65 -4.72 9.52
C THR A 56 -6.87 -4.35 10.78
N ALA A 57 -5.64 -4.86 10.89
CA ALA A 57 -4.73 -4.52 11.98
C ALA A 57 -3.60 -3.56 11.54
N ALA A 58 -3.41 -3.37 10.23
CA ALA A 58 -2.42 -2.45 9.69
C ALA A 58 -2.92 -1.73 8.44
N VAL A 59 -2.56 -0.45 8.33
CA VAL A 59 -2.81 0.41 7.16
C VAL A 59 -1.49 1.06 6.77
N VAL A 60 -1.11 0.95 5.50
CA VAL A 60 0.05 1.64 4.92
C VAL A 60 -0.46 2.64 3.91
N HIS A 61 -0.03 3.89 4.06
CA HIS A 61 -0.15 4.94 3.05
C HIS A 61 1.26 5.34 2.61
N ALA A 62 1.53 5.28 1.30
CA ALA A 62 2.84 5.54 0.74
C ALA A 62 2.74 6.16 -0.67
N HIS A 63 3.84 6.78 -1.12
CA HIS A 63 3.90 7.48 -2.41
C HIS A 63 4.97 6.89 -3.34
N PRO A 64 4.90 5.60 -3.75
CA PRO A 64 5.88 5.03 -4.67
C PRO A 64 5.78 5.73 -6.04
N PRO A 65 6.89 6.26 -6.58
CA PRO A 65 6.85 7.02 -7.84
C PRO A 65 6.24 6.25 -9.01
N SER A 66 6.49 4.94 -9.10
CA SER A 66 5.95 4.10 -10.18
C SER A 66 4.43 4.01 -10.14
N VAL A 67 3.84 3.84 -8.95
CA VAL A 67 2.38 3.81 -8.76
C VAL A 67 1.77 5.16 -9.10
N VAL A 68 2.39 6.25 -8.63
CA VAL A 68 1.94 7.62 -8.92
C VAL A 68 1.95 7.86 -10.42
N LEU A 69 3.05 7.57 -11.11
CA LEU A 69 3.20 7.78 -12.56
C LEU A 69 2.21 6.94 -13.37
N CYS A 70 2.03 5.64 -13.05
CA CYS A 70 1.03 4.81 -13.71
C CYS A 70 -0.37 5.42 -13.57
N SER A 71 -0.74 5.85 -12.37
CA SER A 71 -2.07 6.42 -12.11
C SER A 71 -2.31 7.76 -12.82
N MET A 72 -1.27 8.58 -12.97
CA MET A 72 -1.34 9.85 -13.72
C MET A 72 -1.42 9.64 -15.22
N ALA A 73 -0.64 8.68 -15.75
CA ALA A 73 -0.58 8.36 -17.17
C ALA A 73 -1.76 7.49 -17.63
N GLY A 74 -2.66 7.06 -16.74
CA GLY A 74 -3.75 6.16 -17.06
C GLY A 74 -3.28 4.74 -17.45
N ILE A 75 -2.10 4.34 -16.99
CA ILE A 75 -1.58 2.99 -17.22
C ILE A 75 -2.25 2.05 -16.22
N GLU A 76 -3.09 1.18 -16.74
CA GLU A 76 -3.72 0.12 -15.95
C GLU A 76 -2.66 -0.90 -15.51
N LEU A 77 -2.66 -1.25 -14.23
CA LEU A 77 -1.79 -2.28 -13.70
C LEU A 77 -2.37 -3.66 -14.03
N ARG A 78 -1.75 -4.35 -14.98
CA ARG A 78 -2.20 -5.63 -15.52
C ARG A 78 -1.23 -6.77 -15.19
N PRO A 79 -1.67 -8.03 -15.21
CA PRO A 79 -0.82 -9.18 -15.05
C PRO A 79 -0.02 -9.42 -16.37
N ILE A 80 1.12 -8.75 -16.52
CA ILE A 80 2.00 -8.83 -17.69
C ILE A 80 3.21 -9.77 -17.50
N PHE A 81 3.37 -10.33 -16.30
CA PHE A 81 4.37 -11.34 -15.96
C PHE A 81 3.77 -12.35 -14.97
N GLY A 82 4.30 -13.56 -14.95
CA GLY A 82 3.84 -14.64 -14.09
C GLY A 82 4.95 -15.16 -13.17
N GLY A 83 5.74 -16.11 -13.65
CA GLY A 83 6.79 -16.78 -12.87
C GLY A 83 7.92 -15.88 -12.34
N TYR A 84 8.10 -14.69 -12.90
CA TYR A 84 9.08 -13.71 -12.44
C TYR A 84 8.79 -13.25 -11.00
N ASP A 85 7.56 -12.81 -10.72
CA ASP A 85 7.07 -12.48 -9.38
C ASP A 85 5.57 -12.79 -9.28
N PRO A 86 5.22 -14.05 -8.95
CA PRO A 86 3.83 -14.47 -8.86
C PRO A 86 3.02 -13.68 -7.82
N SER A 87 3.69 -13.18 -6.78
CA SER A 87 3.02 -12.48 -5.70
C SER A 87 2.60 -11.06 -6.08
N SER A 88 3.43 -10.35 -6.84
CA SER A 88 3.08 -9.03 -7.39
C SER A 88 2.04 -9.15 -8.50
N MET A 89 2.19 -10.12 -9.40
CA MET A 89 1.24 -10.40 -10.48
C MET A 89 -0.18 -10.64 -9.96
N ARG A 90 -0.31 -11.40 -8.86
CA ARG A 90 -1.61 -11.75 -8.26
C ARG A 90 -2.43 -10.54 -7.83
N LEU A 91 -1.79 -9.43 -7.51
CA LEU A 91 -2.51 -8.19 -7.14
C LEU A 91 -3.37 -7.68 -8.29
N ALA A 92 -3.01 -7.96 -9.54
CA ALA A 92 -3.71 -7.53 -10.74
C ALA A 92 -4.68 -8.59 -11.33
N LEU A 93 -4.95 -9.68 -10.61
CA LEU A 93 -5.96 -10.67 -11.03
C LEU A 93 -7.40 -10.13 -10.91
N ARG A 94 -7.59 -9.09 -10.13
CA ARG A 94 -8.78 -8.23 -10.13
C ARG A 94 -8.34 -6.81 -10.46
N PRO A 95 -9.15 -6.00 -11.15
CA PRO A 95 -8.84 -4.60 -11.38
C PRO A 95 -8.50 -3.89 -10.06
N ILE A 96 -7.36 -3.21 -10.00
CA ILE A 96 -6.94 -2.48 -8.81
C ILE A 96 -7.71 -1.17 -8.73
N PRO A 97 -8.44 -0.87 -7.63
CA PRO A 97 -9.20 0.35 -7.49
C PRO A 97 -8.32 1.59 -7.57
N VAL A 98 -8.76 2.59 -8.34
CA VAL A 98 -8.10 3.89 -8.43
C VAL A 98 -9.08 4.98 -8.02
N TYR A 99 -8.85 5.61 -6.88
CA TYR A 99 -9.60 6.78 -6.45
C TYR A 99 -9.24 7.98 -7.33
N PRO A 100 -10.21 8.60 -8.03
CA PRO A 100 -9.90 9.49 -9.16
C PRO A 100 -9.51 10.92 -8.78
N ARG A 101 -9.25 11.20 -7.49
CA ARG A 101 -8.90 12.54 -7.00
C ARG A 101 -7.41 12.61 -6.64
N THR A 102 -6.79 13.76 -6.94
CA THR A 102 -5.35 14.00 -6.75
C THR A 102 -5.03 14.79 -5.48
N LEU A 103 -6.01 14.98 -4.62
CA LEU A 103 -5.86 15.77 -3.39
C LEU A 103 -5.36 14.94 -2.21
N THR A 104 -4.85 15.62 -1.20
CA THR A 104 -4.56 15.04 0.11
C THR A 104 -5.87 14.69 0.82
N LEU A 105 -5.99 13.47 1.34
CA LEU A 105 -7.18 13.00 2.06
C LEU A 105 -7.06 13.40 3.54
N ASN A 106 -7.71 14.48 3.92
CA ASN A 106 -7.63 15.03 5.28
C ASN A 106 -8.98 15.23 5.95
N THR A 107 -10.08 14.80 5.31
CA THR A 107 -11.42 14.79 5.90
C THR A 107 -12.05 13.41 5.86
N VAL A 108 -13.00 13.17 6.78
CA VAL A 108 -13.75 11.91 6.87
C VAL A 108 -14.50 11.60 5.59
N GLU A 109 -15.16 12.61 5.00
CA GLU A 109 -15.94 12.46 3.77
C GLU A 109 -15.07 12.03 2.58
N GLN A 110 -13.87 12.58 2.46
CA GLN A 110 -12.92 12.19 1.41
C GLN A 110 -12.47 10.74 1.58
N VAL A 111 -12.20 10.33 2.82
CA VAL A 111 -11.80 8.94 3.11
C VAL A 111 -12.95 7.98 2.86
N HIS A 112 -14.18 8.31 3.24
CA HIS A 112 -15.35 7.49 2.93
C HIS A 112 -15.58 7.35 1.43
N ALA A 113 -15.42 8.42 0.66
CA ALA A 113 -15.50 8.35 -0.81
C ALA A 113 -14.39 7.46 -1.40
N MET A 114 -13.18 7.51 -0.87
CA MET A 114 -12.09 6.62 -1.25
C MET A 114 -12.40 5.17 -0.88
N GLN A 115 -12.89 4.91 0.35
CA GLN A 115 -13.28 3.56 0.78
C GLN A 115 -14.39 2.96 -0.08
N ALA A 116 -15.34 3.78 -0.54
CA ALA A 116 -16.38 3.34 -1.47
C ALA A 116 -15.78 2.84 -2.81
N VAL A 117 -14.72 3.49 -3.31
CA VAL A 117 -13.98 3.03 -4.50
C VAL A 117 -13.14 1.79 -4.19
N MET A 118 -12.51 1.74 -3.03
CA MET A 118 -11.68 0.60 -2.59
C MET A 118 -12.50 -0.69 -2.47
N GLY A 119 -13.76 -0.59 -2.05
CA GLY A 119 -14.66 -1.73 -1.86
C GLY A 119 -14.13 -2.75 -0.86
N ASP A 120 -14.18 -4.02 -1.23
CA ASP A 120 -13.68 -5.15 -0.42
C ASP A 120 -12.18 -5.43 -0.59
N GLN A 121 -11.50 -4.70 -1.48
CA GLN A 121 -10.09 -4.94 -1.78
C GLN A 121 -9.15 -4.36 -0.70
N ASP A 122 -7.96 -4.95 -0.58
CA ASP A 122 -6.94 -4.54 0.38
C ASP A 122 -6.01 -3.46 -0.18
N ILE A 123 -6.31 -2.95 -1.36
CA ILE A 123 -5.50 -1.96 -2.10
C ILE A 123 -6.42 -0.87 -2.65
N CYS A 124 -5.96 0.39 -2.59
CA CYS A 124 -6.50 1.48 -3.37
C CYS A 124 -5.37 2.40 -3.82
N ILE A 125 -5.32 2.71 -5.10
CA ILE A 125 -4.43 3.73 -5.64
C ILE A 125 -5.12 5.09 -5.55
N LEU A 126 -4.42 6.09 -5.08
CA LEU A 126 -4.84 7.49 -5.08
C LEU A 126 -4.21 8.15 -6.31
N ARG A 127 -5.03 8.55 -7.29
CA ARG A 127 -4.56 9.11 -8.55
C ARG A 127 -3.64 10.30 -8.34
N GLY A 128 -2.41 10.23 -8.87
CA GLY A 128 -1.42 11.29 -8.77
C GLY A 128 -0.95 11.60 -7.34
N HIS A 129 -1.20 10.70 -6.37
CA HIS A 129 -0.84 10.90 -4.98
C HIS A 129 -0.04 9.71 -4.41
N GLY A 130 -0.59 8.51 -4.45
CA GLY A 130 0.07 7.35 -3.87
C GLY A 130 -0.82 6.12 -3.82
N LEU A 131 -0.63 5.32 -2.78
CA LEU A 131 -1.39 4.09 -2.53
C LEU A 131 -1.83 3.98 -1.07
N ILE A 132 -2.84 3.15 -0.87
CA ILE A 132 -3.24 2.63 0.44
C ILE A 132 -3.26 1.11 0.33
N THR A 133 -2.65 0.44 1.31
CA THR A 133 -2.80 -1.00 1.49
C THR A 133 -3.19 -1.30 2.93
N VAL A 134 -3.99 -2.34 3.10
CA VAL A 134 -4.46 -2.79 4.42
C VAL A 134 -4.13 -4.27 4.61
N GLY A 135 -4.10 -4.71 5.85
CA GLY A 135 -3.84 -6.12 6.13
C GLY A 135 -4.05 -6.50 7.60
N PRO A 136 -4.05 -7.80 7.89
CA PRO A 136 -4.15 -8.34 9.25
C PRO A 136 -2.86 -8.16 10.06
N SER A 137 -1.78 -7.71 9.45
CA SER A 137 -0.51 -7.38 10.11
C SER A 137 0.25 -6.29 9.37
N VAL A 138 1.23 -5.66 10.05
CA VAL A 138 2.13 -4.65 9.46
C VAL A 138 2.93 -5.25 8.31
N GLU A 139 3.41 -6.48 8.50
CA GLU A 139 4.18 -7.22 7.50
C GLU A 139 3.38 -7.38 6.21
N GLN A 140 2.14 -7.86 6.32
CA GLN A 140 1.31 -8.10 5.15
C GLN A 140 0.92 -6.82 4.43
N ALA A 141 0.50 -5.78 5.15
CA ALA A 141 0.16 -4.50 4.53
C ALA A 141 1.38 -3.88 3.83
N THR A 142 2.56 -3.92 4.46
CA THR A 142 3.81 -3.39 3.90
C THR A 142 4.27 -4.17 2.67
N LEU A 143 4.28 -5.51 2.76
CA LEU A 143 4.66 -6.35 1.62
C LEU A 143 3.70 -6.19 0.44
N THR A 144 2.40 -5.98 0.70
CA THR A 144 1.43 -5.66 -0.34
C THR A 144 1.78 -4.35 -1.05
N ALA A 145 2.18 -3.31 -0.30
CA ALA A 145 2.63 -2.04 -0.89
C ALA A 145 3.90 -2.20 -1.74
N ILE A 146 4.89 -2.97 -1.27
CA ILE A 146 6.12 -3.27 -2.01
C ILE A 146 5.82 -4.04 -3.31
N LYS A 147 4.95 -5.05 -3.25
CA LYS A 147 4.54 -5.83 -4.42
C LYS A 147 3.77 -5.00 -5.43
N LEU A 148 2.92 -4.08 -4.96
CA LEU A 148 2.22 -3.14 -5.84
C LEU A 148 3.19 -2.20 -6.56
N ASP A 149 4.22 -1.70 -5.87
CA ASP A 149 5.27 -0.89 -6.50
C ASP A 149 6.06 -1.69 -7.54
N THR A 150 6.38 -2.97 -7.26
CA THR A 150 7.03 -3.86 -8.24
C THR A 150 6.14 -4.05 -9.48
N LEU A 151 4.86 -4.33 -9.30
CA LEU A 151 3.90 -4.47 -10.40
C LEU A 151 3.81 -3.17 -11.22
N ALA A 152 3.75 -2.02 -10.54
CA ALA A 152 3.70 -0.72 -11.19
C ALA A 152 4.97 -0.40 -11.96
N LYS A 153 6.16 -0.68 -11.43
CA LYS A 153 7.44 -0.53 -12.12
C LYS A 153 7.47 -1.33 -13.44
N MET A 154 7.06 -2.59 -13.37
CA MET A 154 7.05 -3.46 -14.56
C MET A 154 6.03 -2.97 -15.60
N ASN A 155 4.82 -2.59 -15.20
CA ASN A 155 3.83 -2.04 -16.12
C ASN A 155 4.28 -0.71 -16.74
N LEU A 156 4.88 0.18 -15.94
CA LEU A 156 5.40 1.46 -16.41
C LEU A 156 6.53 1.27 -17.44
N GLN A 157 7.51 0.41 -17.14
CA GLN A 157 8.62 0.11 -18.05
C GLN A 157 8.13 -0.57 -19.33
N ALA A 158 7.22 -1.53 -19.21
CA ALA A 158 6.63 -2.22 -20.34
C ALA A 158 5.86 -1.26 -21.27
N ALA A 159 5.13 -0.31 -20.71
CA ALA A 159 4.40 0.70 -21.47
C ALA A 159 5.32 1.58 -22.33
N SER A 160 6.58 1.81 -21.91
CA SER A 160 7.56 2.56 -22.70
C SER A 160 8.13 1.77 -23.89
N LEU A 161 8.02 0.43 -23.86
CA LEU A 161 8.46 -0.47 -24.94
C LEU A 161 7.36 -0.71 -25.98
N GLY A 162 6.15 -0.25 -25.75
CA GLY A 162 4.99 -0.42 -26.62
C GLY A 162 3.89 -1.28 -25.98
N LYS A 163 3.07 -1.91 -26.83
CA LYS A 163 1.96 -2.74 -26.36
C LYS A 163 2.46 -4.10 -25.86
N VAL A 164 2.43 -4.32 -24.55
CA VAL A 164 2.72 -5.61 -23.94
C VAL A 164 1.42 -6.35 -23.66
N PRO A 165 1.23 -7.58 -24.15
CA PRO A 165 0.03 -8.38 -23.85
C PRO A 165 0.02 -8.79 -22.38
N SER A 166 -1.17 -9.04 -21.83
CA SER A 166 -1.31 -9.77 -20.56
C SER A 166 -0.83 -11.21 -20.74
N ILE A 167 -0.51 -11.88 -19.62
CA ILE A 167 -0.24 -13.32 -19.66
C ILE A 167 -1.49 -14.09 -20.10
N PRO A 168 -1.35 -15.28 -20.69
CA PRO A 168 -2.47 -16.11 -21.13
C PRO A 168 -3.44 -16.45 -19.97
N ASP A 169 -4.74 -16.58 -20.28
CA ASP A 169 -5.75 -16.90 -19.28
C ASP A 169 -5.51 -18.28 -18.62
N GLU A 170 -4.96 -19.23 -19.36
CA GLU A 170 -4.55 -20.54 -18.83
C GLU A 170 -3.47 -20.44 -17.76
N ASP A 171 -2.50 -19.53 -17.93
CA ASP A 171 -1.48 -19.24 -16.91
C ASP A 171 -2.09 -18.55 -15.70
N ILE A 172 -3.00 -17.60 -15.90
CA ILE A 172 -3.76 -16.96 -14.81
C ILE A 172 -4.48 -18.04 -13.99
N ALA A 173 -5.20 -18.96 -14.63
CA ALA A 173 -5.90 -20.04 -13.95
C ALA A 173 -4.95 -20.96 -13.18
N ALA A 174 -3.77 -21.28 -13.76
CA ALA A 174 -2.74 -22.07 -13.08
C ALA A 174 -2.18 -21.36 -11.83
N PHE A 175 -1.98 -20.04 -11.88
CA PHE A 175 -1.55 -19.26 -10.72
C PHE A 175 -2.65 -19.16 -9.65
N GLN A 176 -3.90 -19.00 -10.03
CA GLN A 176 -5.04 -18.99 -9.10
C GLN A 176 -5.18 -20.31 -8.34
N SER A 177 -5.05 -21.44 -9.02
CA SER A 177 -5.15 -22.78 -8.41
C SER A 177 -4.06 -23.05 -7.36
N ARG A 178 -2.92 -22.36 -7.44
CA ARG A 178 -1.81 -22.46 -6.49
C ARG A 178 -1.96 -21.55 -5.28
N LEU A 179 -2.92 -20.62 -5.28
CA LEU A 179 -3.16 -19.67 -4.17
C LEU A 179 -3.57 -20.34 -2.86
N THR A 180 -4.14 -21.55 -2.93
CA THR A 180 -4.60 -22.30 -1.75
C THR A 180 -3.48 -22.96 -0.94
N ARG A 181 -2.23 -22.89 -1.39
CA ARG A 181 -1.08 -23.55 -0.77
C ARG A 181 -0.16 -22.61 0.02
N GLY A 182 -0.70 -21.97 1.07
CA GLY A 182 0.09 -21.50 2.22
C GLY A 182 0.79 -20.14 2.12
N ASN A 183 0.69 -19.39 3.22
CA ASN A 183 1.30 -18.06 3.50
C ASN A 183 2.83 -18.11 3.80
N SER A 184 3.56 -19.15 3.41
CA SER A 184 4.98 -19.33 3.77
C SER A 184 5.94 -18.25 3.23
N SER A 185 5.46 -17.39 2.33
CA SER A 185 6.30 -16.34 1.73
C SER A 185 6.34 -15.03 2.52
N VAL A 186 5.36 -14.74 3.40
CA VAL A 186 5.28 -13.47 4.13
C VAL A 186 6.48 -13.33 5.08
N ASP A 187 6.72 -14.33 5.92
CA ASP A 187 7.81 -14.29 6.91
C ASP A 187 9.20 -14.23 6.26
N ALA A 188 9.39 -14.97 5.16
CA ALA A 188 10.65 -14.98 4.44
C ALA A 188 10.95 -13.63 3.77
N LEU A 189 9.94 -13.05 3.09
CA LEU A 189 10.05 -11.74 2.46
C LEU A 189 10.22 -10.62 3.49
N TRP A 190 9.49 -10.71 4.61
CA TRP A 190 9.62 -9.74 5.68
C TRP A 190 11.05 -9.74 6.26
N ARG A 191 11.61 -10.92 6.56
CA ARG A 191 13.01 -11.04 6.98
C ARG A 191 13.98 -10.46 5.95
N TYR A 192 13.79 -10.78 4.67
CA TYR A 192 14.64 -10.24 3.60
C TYR A 192 14.65 -8.70 3.60
N TYR A 193 13.48 -8.05 3.57
CA TYR A 193 13.39 -6.59 3.56
C TYR A 193 13.86 -5.96 4.87
N SER A 194 13.62 -6.61 6.01
CA SER A 194 14.12 -6.13 7.31
C SER A 194 15.65 -6.16 7.38
N GLU A 195 16.27 -7.23 6.90
CA GLU A 195 17.73 -7.32 6.83
C GLU A 195 18.33 -6.32 5.83
N TRP A 196 17.67 -6.15 4.71
CA TRP A 196 18.12 -5.18 3.69
C TRP A 196 18.11 -3.75 4.25
N LEU A 197 17.10 -3.34 5.01
CA LEU A 197 17.05 -2.02 5.66
C LEU A 197 18.18 -1.79 6.67
N VAL A 198 18.68 -2.85 7.31
CA VAL A 198 19.74 -2.73 8.32
C VAL A 198 21.14 -2.72 7.69
N LYS A 199 21.33 -3.42 6.58
CA LYS A 199 22.62 -3.66 5.92
C LYS A 199 22.87 -2.77 4.68
N GLY A 200 21.82 -2.17 4.11
CA GLY A 200 21.89 -1.27 2.96
C GLY A 200 21.99 0.17 3.38
#